data_bd6324284ba421dc1324362822fa3bc0
#
_entry.id   bd6324284ba421dc1324362822fa3bc0
#
_cell.length_a   1.000
_cell.length_b   1.000
_cell.length_c   1.000
_cell.angle_alpha   90.00
_cell.angle_beta   90.00
_cell.angle_gamma   90.00
#
_symmetry.space_group_name_H-M   'P 1'
#
loop_
_entity.id
_entity.type
_entity.pdbx_description
1 polymer ?
#
loop_
_entity_poly.entity_id
_entity_poly.type
_entity_poly.pdbx_seq_one_letter_code
_entity_poly.pdbx_strand_id
1 'polypeptide(L)'
;FSATGRRYVYRIADGAANGLNPLHRTYTWAVPEHLDCADLNQSAQQLLGLRDFLSFCKPREGATTIRELRELSFTRTESGLIEVRVVADAFCHHMVRSLVGALVLYGTGKRDAAWLRERIENPGREASLTLAPPHALALAEIYYPAPELYGEQAERARAKREDHEAQSA
;
A
#
# COMPACT_ATOMS: atom_id res chain seq x y z
N PHE A 1 -19.45 5.08 9.62
CA PHE A 1 -18.52 4.25 8.82
C PHE A 1 -18.26 2.94 9.55
N SER A 2 -18.73 1.81 8.99
CA SER A 2 -18.65 0.49 9.65
C SER A 2 -17.64 -0.45 8.98
N ALA A 3 -16.90 0.01 7.97
CA ALA A 3 -15.93 -0.82 7.28
C ALA A 3 -14.80 -1.27 8.23
N THR A 4 -14.46 -2.56 8.17
CA THR A 4 -13.35 -3.17 8.93
C THR A 4 -12.05 -3.24 8.14
N GLY A 5 -12.12 -2.96 6.84
CA GLY A 5 -10.97 -2.95 5.96
C GLY A 5 -11.34 -2.66 4.51
N ARG A 6 -10.31 -2.47 3.70
CA ARG A 6 -10.43 -2.27 2.26
C ARG A 6 -9.33 -3.02 1.55
N ARG A 7 -9.64 -3.50 0.35
CA ARG A 7 -8.66 -4.07 -0.58
C ARG A 7 -8.56 -3.19 -1.82
N TYR A 8 -7.33 -2.83 -2.14
CA TYR A 8 -6.97 -2.20 -3.40
C TYR A 8 -6.20 -3.18 -4.27
N VAL A 9 -6.32 -3.01 -5.57
CA VAL A 9 -5.52 -3.70 -6.58
C VAL A 9 -4.80 -2.64 -7.41
N TYR A 10 -3.52 -2.86 -7.65
CA TYR A 10 -2.70 -2.03 -8.51
C TYR A 10 -2.06 -2.90 -9.59
N ARG A 11 -2.05 -2.45 -10.85
CA ARG A 11 -1.54 -3.26 -11.98
C ARG A 11 -0.30 -2.64 -12.58
N ILE A 12 0.71 -3.50 -12.82
CA ILE A 12 1.99 -3.12 -13.41
C ILE A 12 2.27 -4.03 -14.61
N ALA A 13 2.68 -3.44 -15.71
CA ALA A 13 3.31 -4.12 -16.84
C ALA A 13 4.81 -3.79 -16.79
N ASP A 14 5.62 -4.76 -16.37
CA ASP A 14 7.06 -4.63 -16.30
C ASP A 14 7.76 -5.14 -17.57
N GLY A 15 9.09 -5.06 -17.64
CA GLY A 15 9.87 -5.48 -18.79
C GLY A 15 9.67 -6.95 -19.23
N ALA A 16 9.09 -7.81 -18.37
CA ALA A 16 8.76 -9.19 -18.71
C ALA A 16 7.40 -9.36 -19.40
N ALA A 17 6.55 -8.33 -19.42
CA ALA A 17 5.19 -8.41 -19.94
C ALA A 17 5.09 -8.36 -21.48
N ASN A 18 6.17 -8.60 -22.24
CA ASN A 18 6.20 -8.54 -23.70
C ASN A 18 5.51 -7.29 -24.29
N GLY A 19 5.58 -6.18 -23.58
CA GLY A 19 4.90 -4.93 -23.91
C GLY A 19 3.51 -4.81 -23.27
N LEU A 20 3.09 -3.57 -23.08
CA LEU A 20 1.77 -3.25 -22.54
C LEU A 20 0.71 -3.44 -23.62
N ASN A 21 -0.24 -4.35 -23.40
CA ASN A 21 -1.41 -4.46 -24.28
C ASN A 21 -2.13 -3.09 -24.32
N PRO A 22 -2.34 -2.49 -25.52
CA PRO A 22 -2.98 -1.19 -25.64
C PRO A 22 -4.35 -1.07 -24.95
N LEU A 23 -5.09 -2.17 -24.88
CA LEU A 23 -6.39 -2.23 -24.19
C LEU A 23 -6.26 -2.06 -22.66
N HIS A 24 -5.09 -2.38 -22.09
CA HIS A 24 -4.85 -2.30 -20.64
C HIS A 24 -4.16 -1.00 -20.20
N ARG A 25 -3.69 -0.18 -21.14
CA ARG A 25 -2.87 1.01 -20.84
C ARG A 25 -3.52 2.02 -19.90
N THR A 26 -4.85 2.10 -19.91
CA THR A 26 -5.61 3.08 -19.11
C THR A 26 -5.71 2.72 -17.63
N TYR A 27 -5.38 1.47 -17.26
CA TYR A 27 -5.45 0.96 -15.89
C TYR A 27 -4.23 0.11 -15.48
N THR A 28 -3.10 0.30 -16.17
CA THR A 28 -1.84 -0.42 -15.90
C THR A 28 -0.66 0.54 -15.98
N TRP A 29 0.23 0.49 -15.00
CA TRP A 29 1.47 1.25 -15.01
C TRP A 29 2.56 0.49 -15.77
N ALA A 30 3.12 1.08 -16.81
CA ALA A 30 4.26 0.53 -17.55
C ALA A 30 5.57 0.85 -16.80
N VAL A 31 6.32 -0.18 -16.42
CA VAL A 31 7.64 -0.09 -15.81
C VAL A 31 8.62 -0.79 -16.76
N PRO A 32 9.61 -0.08 -17.33
CA PRO A 32 10.51 -0.66 -18.33
C PRO A 32 11.39 -1.79 -17.79
N GLU A 33 11.77 -1.71 -16.53
CA GLU A 33 12.64 -2.67 -15.88
C GLU A 33 11.86 -3.96 -15.52
N HIS A 34 12.55 -5.09 -15.47
CA HIS A 34 11.98 -6.33 -14.92
C HIS A 34 11.87 -6.25 -13.41
N LEU A 35 10.74 -6.72 -12.86
CA LEU A 35 10.49 -6.78 -11.43
C LEU A 35 10.44 -8.25 -10.95
N ASP A 36 11.22 -8.56 -9.94
CA ASP A 36 11.15 -9.86 -9.26
C ASP A 36 10.08 -9.84 -8.18
N CYS A 37 8.96 -10.53 -8.43
CA CYS A 37 7.85 -10.59 -7.47
C CYS A 37 8.24 -11.29 -6.16
N ALA A 38 9.18 -12.25 -6.17
CA ALA A 38 9.62 -12.94 -4.95
C ALA A 38 10.41 -12.00 -4.05
N ASP A 39 11.33 -11.23 -4.61
CA ASP A 39 12.11 -10.23 -3.87
C ASP A 39 11.21 -9.09 -3.36
N LEU A 40 10.29 -8.59 -4.19
CA LEU A 40 9.31 -7.58 -3.78
C LEU A 40 8.43 -8.07 -2.62
N ASN A 41 7.96 -9.32 -2.67
CA ASN A 41 7.16 -9.92 -1.60
C ASN A 41 7.98 -10.08 -0.31
N GLN A 42 9.23 -10.49 -0.38
CA GLN A 42 10.11 -10.58 0.78
C GLN A 42 10.28 -9.20 1.44
N SER A 43 10.53 -8.17 0.64
CA SER A 43 10.68 -6.80 1.13
C SER A 43 9.37 -6.23 1.69
N ALA A 44 8.22 -6.57 1.09
CA ALA A 44 6.90 -6.15 1.53
C ALA A 44 6.52 -6.68 2.93
N GLN A 45 7.04 -7.85 3.34
CA GLN A 45 6.78 -8.41 4.67
C GLN A 45 7.17 -7.46 5.81
N GLN A 46 8.21 -6.65 5.62
CA GLN A 46 8.67 -5.69 6.63
C GLN A 46 7.66 -4.56 6.87
N LEU A 47 6.73 -4.34 5.95
CA LEU A 47 5.70 -3.29 6.02
C LEU A 47 4.42 -3.76 6.71
N LEU A 48 4.22 -5.07 6.85
CA LEU A 48 2.99 -5.63 7.41
C LEU A 48 2.84 -5.33 8.92
N GLY A 49 1.57 -5.35 9.37
CA GLY A 49 1.18 -5.14 10.76
C GLY A 49 0.75 -3.71 11.06
N LEU A 50 0.55 -3.43 12.34
CA LEU A 50 0.17 -2.11 12.85
C LEU A 50 1.43 -1.24 12.94
N ARG A 51 1.46 -0.16 12.16
CA ARG A 51 2.61 0.74 12.06
C ARG A 51 2.19 2.18 11.78
N ASP A 52 3.10 3.10 12.03
CA ASP A 52 2.98 4.46 11.53
C ASP A 52 3.47 4.54 10.06
N PHE A 53 2.53 4.83 9.16
CA PHE A 53 2.81 4.98 7.73
C PHE A 53 3.07 6.43 7.31
N LEU A 54 3.53 7.30 8.21
CA LEU A 54 3.79 8.72 7.90
C LEU A 54 4.71 8.90 6.69
N SER A 55 5.73 8.05 6.53
CA SER A 55 6.63 8.07 5.35
C SER A 55 5.93 7.76 4.02
N PHE A 56 4.74 7.19 4.06
CA PHE A 56 3.97 6.75 2.89
C PHE A 56 2.64 7.50 2.74
N CYS A 57 2.40 8.52 3.56
CA CYS A 57 1.14 9.23 3.60
C CYS A 57 1.31 10.72 3.37
N LYS A 58 0.29 11.35 2.78
CA LYS A 58 0.07 12.78 2.93
C LYS A 58 -0.74 13.00 4.20
N PRO A 59 -0.17 13.55 5.28
CA PRO A 59 -0.88 13.75 6.53
C PRO A 59 -2.06 14.71 6.34
N ARG A 60 -3.12 14.50 7.14
CA ARG A 60 -4.27 15.38 7.23
C ARG A 60 -4.43 15.82 8.67
N GLU A 61 -4.81 17.07 8.87
CA GLU A 61 -5.12 17.59 10.20
C GLU A 61 -6.24 16.76 10.86
N GLY A 62 -6.03 16.38 12.11
CA GLY A 62 -6.99 15.60 12.90
C GLY A 62 -7.07 14.11 12.56
N ALA A 63 -6.19 13.59 11.67
CA ALA A 63 -6.13 12.16 11.33
C ALA A 63 -4.75 11.59 11.63
N THR A 64 -4.71 10.37 12.17
CA THR A 64 -3.46 9.64 12.40
C THR A 64 -2.98 8.95 11.11
N THR A 65 -1.71 8.59 11.05
CA THR A 65 -1.10 7.79 9.98
C THR A 65 -0.87 6.33 10.39
N ILE A 66 -1.28 5.96 11.61
CA ILE A 66 -1.19 4.59 12.15
C ILE A 66 -2.26 3.71 11.50
N ARG A 67 -1.83 2.65 10.81
CA ARG A 67 -2.70 1.69 10.09
C ARG A 67 -2.22 0.27 10.31
N GLU A 68 -3.15 -0.68 10.18
CA GLU A 68 -2.85 -2.10 10.15
C GLU A 68 -2.82 -2.58 8.70
N LEU A 69 -1.62 -2.70 8.14
CA LEU A 69 -1.43 -3.30 6.81
C LEU A 69 -1.45 -4.82 6.93
N ARG A 70 -2.46 -5.46 6.33
CA ARG A 70 -2.73 -6.90 6.45
C ARG A 70 -2.17 -7.70 5.29
N GLU A 71 -2.14 -7.12 4.10
CA GLU A 71 -1.59 -7.74 2.89
C GLU A 71 -0.92 -6.68 2.02
N LEU A 72 0.24 -7.03 1.49
CA LEU A 72 0.91 -6.32 0.41
C LEU A 72 1.65 -7.39 -0.40
N SER A 73 1.09 -7.80 -1.51
CA SER A 73 1.58 -8.92 -2.31
C SER A 73 1.65 -8.58 -3.79
N PHE A 74 2.67 -9.11 -4.46
CA PHE A 74 2.95 -8.97 -5.89
C PHE A 74 2.83 -10.34 -6.54
N THR A 75 1.91 -10.50 -7.48
CA THR A 75 1.68 -11.77 -8.18
C THR A 75 1.71 -11.54 -9.68
N ARG A 76 2.54 -12.31 -10.40
CA ARG A 76 2.54 -12.31 -11.85
C ARG A 76 1.36 -13.13 -12.36
N THR A 77 0.52 -12.52 -13.17
CA THR A 77 -0.63 -13.15 -13.80
C THR A 77 -0.22 -13.96 -15.02
N GLU A 78 -1.11 -14.81 -15.53
CA GLU A 78 -0.88 -15.57 -16.78
C GLU A 78 -0.65 -14.65 -17.99
N SER A 79 -1.23 -13.46 -17.98
CA SER A 79 -1.01 -12.44 -19.03
C SER A 79 0.33 -11.72 -18.90
N GLY A 80 1.16 -12.05 -17.90
CA GLY A 80 2.46 -11.43 -17.65
C GLY A 80 2.41 -10.14 -16.84
N LEU A 81 1.23 -9.58 -16.57
CA LEU A 81 1.08 -8.41 -15.70
C LEU A 81 1.39 -8.78 -14.24
N ILE A 82 1.84 -7.80 -13.48
CA ILE A 82 1.92 -7.92 -12.02
C ILE A 82 0.67 -7.29 -11.41
N GLU A 83 -0.07 -8.07 -10.65
CA GLU A 83 -1.14 -7.59 -9.79
C GLU A 83 -0.62 -7.42 -8.37
N VAL A 84 -0.73 -6.20 -7.86
CA VAL A 84 -0.38 -5.85 -6.47
C VAL A 84 -1.66 -5.76 -5.66
N ARG A 85 -1.78 -6.58 -4.61
CA ARG A 85 -2.92 -6.56 -3.69
C ARG A 85 -2.50 -5.89 -2.40
N VAL A 86 -3.31 -4.95 -1.95
CA VAL A 86 -3.05 -4.19 -0.73
C VAL A 86 -4.31 -4.19 0.13
N VAL A 87 -4.21 -4.78 1.33
CA VAL A 87 -5.31 -4.87 2.29
C VAL A 87 -4.90 -4.21 3.59
N ALA A 88 -5.73 -3.31 4.10
CA ALA A 88 -5.55 -2.68 5.40
C ALA A 88 -6.90 -2.39 6.06
N ASP A 89 -6.89 -2.15 7.35
CA ASP A 89 -8.06 -1.67 8.11
C ASP A 89 -8.57 -0.32 7.60
N ALA A 90 -7.66 0.59 7.28
CA ALA A 90 -7.90 1.87 6.63
C ALA A 90 -6.65 2.33 5.90
N PHE A 91 -6.77 3.34 5.07
CA PHE A 91 -5.65 3.94 4.34
C PHE A 91 -5.60 5.44 4.60
N CYS A 92 -4.41 5.97 4.84
CA CYS A 92 -4.19 7.41 4.78
C CYS A 92 -3.98 7.87 3.32
N HIS A 93 -4.07 9.17 3.11
CA HIS A 93 -4.03 9.74 1.75
C HIS A 93 -2.72 9.40 1.03
N HIS A 94 -2.82 8.88 -0.18
CA HIS A 94 -1.73 8.39 -1.03
C HIS A 94 -1.04 7.09 -0.59
N MET A 95 -1.39 6.48 0.54
CA MET A 95 -0.68 5.34 1.12
C MET A 95 -0.41 4.21 0.12
N VAL A 96 -1.42 3.70 -0.57
CA VAL A 96 -1.25 2.59 -1.53
C VAL A 96 -0.26 2.95 -2.63
N ARG A 97 -0.41 4.12 -3.24
CA ARG A 97 0.47 4.59 -4.33
C ARG A 97 1.90 4.83 -3.85
N SER A 98 2.08 5.30 -2.62
CA SER A 98 3.41 5.48 -2.02
C SER A 98 4.09 4.15 -1.73
N LEU A 99 3.35 3.17 -1.19
CA LEU A 99 3.86 1.82 -0.94
C LEU A 99 4.30 1.13 -2.24
N VAL A 100 3.44 1.14 -3.25
CA VAL A 100 3.74 0.57 -4.57
C VAL A 100 4.93 1.29 -5.22
N GLY A 101 4.94 2.63 -5.19
CA GLY A 101 6.03 3.43 -5.73
C GLY A 101 7.37 3.15 -5.06
N ALA A 102 7.40 3.04 -3.73
CA ALA A 102 8.61 2.73 -2.98
C ALA A 102 9.16 1.32 -3.31
N LEU A 103 8.28 0.31 -3.38
CA LEU A 103 8.69 -1.04 -3.74
C LEU A 103 9.14 -1.16 -5.19
N VAL A 104 8.54 -0.41 -6.12
CA VAL A 104 9.03 -0.35 -7.51
C VAL A 104 10.40 0.34 -7.59
N LEU A 105 10.64 1.42 -6.83
CA LEU A 105 11.97 2.04 -6.76
C LEU A 105 13.03 1.06 -6.22
N TYR A 106 12.67 0.26 -5.23
CA TYR A 106 13.51 -0.81 -4.72
C TYR A 106 13.74 -1.90 -5.78
N GLY A 107 12.68 -2.47 -6.34
CA GLY A 107 12.75 -3.57 -7.31
C GLY A 107 13.44 -3.20 -8.63
N THR A 108 13.48 -1.91 -9.00
CA THR A 108 14.24 -1.40 -10.15
C THR A 108 15.67 -1.01 -9.82
N GLY A 109 16.13 -1.21 -8.58
CA GLY A 109 17.48 -0.85 -8.12
C GLY A 109 17.74 0.65 -7.98
N LYS A 110 16.71 1.51 -8.11
CA LYS A 110 16.84 2.96 -7.92
C LYS A 110 16.97 3.35 -6.44
N ARG A 111 16.56 2.47 -5.56
CA ARG A 111 16.73 2.53 -4.11
C ARG A 111 17.11 1.15 -3.58
N ASP A 112 17.80 1.10 -2.46
CA ASP A 112 18.23 -0.14 -1.82
C ASP A 112 17.33 -0.55 -0.63
N ALA A 113 17.57 -1.72 -0.08
CA ALA A 113 16.84 -2.24 1.07
C ALA A 113 17.05 -1.38 2.34
N ALA A 114 18.21 -0.75 2.50
CA ALA A 114 18.49 0.12 3.64
C ALA A 114 17.61 1.37 3.60
N TRP A 115 17.41 1.97 2.43
CA TRP A 115 16.51 3.09 2.24
C TRP A 115 15.05 2.72 2.56
N LEU A 116 14.58 1.53 2.15
CA LEU A 116 13.23 1.07 2.45
C LEU A 116 13.05 0.85 3.96
N ARG A 117 14.03 0.22 4.61
CA ARG A 117 14.03 -0.04 6.06
C ARG A 117 14.00 1.26 6.84
N GLU A 118 14.81 2.23 6.50
CA GLU A 118 14.84 3.54 7.16
C GLU A 118 13.45 4.21 7.17
N ARG A 119 12.69 4.11 6.09
CA ARG A 119 11.33 4.65 6.01
C ARG A 119 10.32 3.94 6.88
N ILE A 120 10.57 2.68 7.19
CA ILE A 120 9.71 1.85 8.06
C ILE A 120 10.04 2.13 9.51
N GLU A 121 11.32 2.19 9.86
CA GLU A 121 11.82 2.29 11.24
C GLU A 121 11.77 3.73 11.77
N ASN A 122 12.01 4.70 10.90
CA ASN A 122 12.02 6.13 11.22
C ASN A 122 10.97 6.88 10.39
N PRO A 123 9.67 6.71 10.69
CA PRO A 123 8.62 7.34 9.91
C PRO A 123 8.75 8.87 9.94
N GLY A 124 8.91 9.46 8.78
CA GLY A 124 9.08 10.89 8.59
C GLY A 124 8.51 11.35 7.26
N ARG A 125 8.22 12.65 7.17
CA ARG A 125 7.76 13.26 5.93
C ARG A 125 8.94 13.53 5.02
N GLU A 126 9.08 12.76 3.95
CA GLU A 126 10.01 13.08 2.89
C GLU A 126 9.28 13.70 1.68
N ALA A 127 9.80 14.84 1.21
CA ALA A 127 9.20 15.58 0.08
C ALA A 127 9.30 14.85 -1.27
N SER A 128 10.12 13.79 -1.35
CA SER A 128 10.52 13.13 -2.60
C SER A 128 9.92 11.74 -2.85
N LEU A 129 8.83 11.36 -2.16
CA LEU A 129 8.16 10.09 -2.46
C LEU A 129 7.59 10.12 -3.88
N THR A 130 8.17 9.28 -4.75
CA THR A 130 7.59 9.05 -6.08
C THR A 130 6.31 8.24 -5.92
N LEU A 131 5.19 8.91 -6.13
CA LEU A 131 3.88 8.25 -6.13
C LEU A 131 3.71 7.43 -7.41
N ALA A 132 3.35 6.17 -7.27
CA ALA A 132 2.88 5.38 -8.40
C ALA A 132 1.70 6.09 -9.11
N PRO A 133 1.58 6.03 -10.44
CA PRO A 133 0.51 6.68 -11.19
C PRO A 133 -0.89 6.31 -10.70
N PRO A 134 -1.86 7.24 -10.66
CA PRO A 134 -3.18 6.97 -10.09
C PRO A 134 -4.05 6.04 -10.95
N HIS A 135 -3.86 6.02 -12.26
CA HIS A 135 -4.72 5.31 -13.20
C HIS A 135 -4.71 3.78 -13.06
N ALA A 136 -3.64 3.22 -12.49
CA ALA A 136 -3.51 1.78 -12.29
C ALA A 136 -4.07 1.28 -10.95
N LEU A 137 -4.60 2.18 -10.11
CA LEU A 137 -5.17 1.87 -8.80
C LEU A 137 -6.68 1.68 -8.88
N ALA A 138 -7.19 0.57 -8.34
CA ALA A 138 -8.60 0.29 -8.20
C ALA A 138 -8.97 -0.14 -6.78
N LEU A 139 -10.06 0.42 -6.22
CA LEU A 139 -10.68 -0.13 -5.02
C LEU A 139 -11.41 -1.41 -5.43
N ALA A 140 -10.97 -2.55 -4.91
CA ALA A 140 -11.49 -3.87 -5.31
C ALA A 140 -12.57 -4.37 -4.35
N GLU A 141 -12.42 -4.10 -3.05
CA GLU A 141 -13.36 -4.62 -2.04
C GLU A 141 -13.37 -3.76 -0.78
N ILE A 142 -14.51 -3.70 -0.13
CA ILE A 142 -14.70 -3.11 1.20
C ILE A 142 -15.24 -4.21 2.11
N TYR A 143 -14.56 -4.44 3.23
CA TYR A 143 -14.96 -5.42 4.23
C TYR A 143 -15.85 -4.75 5.29
N TYR A 144 -16.93 -5.41 5.65
CA TYR A 144 -17.85 -4.98 6.70
C TYR A 144 -17.97 -6.07 7.76
N PRO A 145 -18.24 -5.73 9.03
CA PRO A 145 -18.62 -6.71 10.03
C PRO A 145 -20.02 -7.26 9.74
N ALA A 146 -20.49 -8.22 10.54
CA ALA A 146 -21.88 -8.62 10.52
C ALA A 146 -22.80 -7.41 10.82
N PRO A 147 -24.01 -7.34 10.24
CA PRO A 147 -24.89 -6.17 10.36
C PRO A 147 -25.20 -5.74 11.80
N GLU A 148 -25.26 -6.70 12.73
CA GLU A 148 -25.51 -6.49 14.15
C GLU A 148 -24.42 -5.66 14.81
N LEU A 149 -23.20 -5.69 14.27
CA LEU A 149 -22.00 -5.02 14.80
C LEU A 149 -21.73 -3.65 14.15
N TYR A 150 -22.60 -3.17 13.26
CA TYR A 150 -22.35 -1.90 12.54
C TYR A 150 -22.25 -0.69 13.48
N GLY A 151 -23.06 -0.64 14.54
CA GLY A 151 -23.03 0.45 15.53
C GLY A 151 -21.70 0.49 16.28
N GLU A 152 -21.29 -0.63 16.86
CA GLU A 152 -20.02 -0.76 17.58
C GLU A 152 -18.81 -0.47 16.68
N GLN A 153 -18.83 -0.97 15.44
CA GLN A 153 -17.76 -0.72 14.50
C GLN A 153 -17.70 0.77 14.09
N ALA A 154 -18.82 1.44 13.95
CA ALA A 154 -18.85 2.86 13.64
C ALA A 154 -18.24 3.71 14.77
N GLU A 155 -18.47 3.34 16.03
CA GLU A 155 -17.85 3.98 17.18
C GLU A 155 -16.34 3.73 17.22
N ARG A 156 -15.90 2.49 17.04
CA ARG A 156 -14.46 2.12 16.95
C ARG A 156 -13.76 2.88 15.81
N ALA A 157 -14.39 3.01 14.66
CA ALA A 157 -13.82 3.71 13.51
C ALA A 157 -13.70 5.24 13.71
N ARG A 158 -14.48 5.82 14.64
CA ARG A 158 -14.39 7.23 15.03
C ARG A 158 -13.37 7.47 16.14
N ALA A 159 -13.07 6.45 16.96
CA ALA A 159 -12.08 6.56 18.01
C ALA A 159 -10.72 6.91 17.39
N LYS A 160 -10.10 7.97 17.87
CA LYS A 160 -8.76 8.33 17.46
C LYS A 160 -7.80 7.30 18.02
N ARG A 161 -6.83 6.86 17.22
CA ARG A 161 -5.74 5.99 17.65
C ARG A 161 -4.63 6.80 18.33
N GLU A 162 -4.96 7.51 19.39
CA GLU A 162 -4.04 8.36 20.13
C GLU A 162 -3.20 7.57 21.15
N ASP A 163 -3.57 6.31 21.47
CA ASP A 163 -3.09 5.63 22.67
C ASP A 163 -1.96 4.62 22.45
N HIS A 164 -1.37 4.50 21.26
CA HIS A 164 -0.31 3.50 21.05
C HIS A 164 1.07 3.93 21.60
N GLU A 165 1.29 5.22 21.83
CA GLU A 165 2.51 5.69 22.50
C GLU A 165 2.49 5.49 24.01
N ALA A 166 1.30 5.39 24.62
CA ALA A 166 1.16 5.22 26.07
C ALA A 166 1.35 3.77 26.56
N GLN A 167 1.35 2.77 25.67
CA GLN A 167 1.50 1.35 26.05
C GLN A 167 2.90 0.79 25.81
N SER A 168 3.84 1.58 25.34
CA SER A 168 5.26 1.20 25.11
C SER A 168 6.23 1.89 26.07
N ALA A 169 5.73 2.45 27.17
CA ALA A 169 6.55 3.02 28.25
C ALA A 169 6.59 2.08 29.45
#